data_90f45e41ecd0a7b8c1f82f964691046d
#
_entry.id   90f45e41ecd0a7b8c1f82f964691046d
#
_cell.length_a   1.000
_cell.length_b   1.000
_cell.length_c   1.000
_cell.angle_alpha   90.00
_cell.angle_beta   90.00
_cell.angle_gamma   90.00
#
_symmetry.space_group_name_H-M   'P 1'
#
loop_
_entity.id
_entity.type
_entity.pdbx_description
1 polymer ?
#
loop_
_entity_poly.entity_id
_entity_poly.type
_entity_poly.pdbx_seq_one_letter_code
_entity_poly.pdbx_strand_id
1 'polypeptide(L)'
;MQTDKEKSLLRRLPWLQTLLASLVCILLGLLVGYIALLIINPAGANEAFLSIIKNFWSYSKPEKQLKNLGVTLVITAPLVMCSLSVLFAYKVGLFNIGAAGQYVAGAGACLYCALALKLPWIVCLLAAILAGALLGVISGAMKAYRNVNEVISCIMLNWIMLYLVNTVLATVKNPTGKDTYTLASRNPGAILPTVGLNDLFGQKNMTIAVPLAVVMCVVIWVFLSKTRLGYELRATGLNRNAARYCGMRDRFNMILTMGIAGGLAGMGAAFMFLSDFEQWAVTQASVPAMGFNGIAAAFLGGLNPIGAIFSSYFIQHISRGGGHLNMNMYSPQISDLILAVIIYMCGFVLFMKKFMNTQRGTGRKSRKGGRDQ
;
A
#
# COMPACT_ATOMS: atom_id res chain seq x y z
N MET A 1 18.14 16.34 33.86
CA MET A 1 18.66 14.96 33.87
C MET A 1 17.77 13.95 33.13
N GLN A 2 16.44 14.10 33.10
CA GLN A 2 15.52 13.26 32.31
C GLN A 2 15.68 13.44 30.78
N THR A 3 15.92 14.64 30.29
CA THR A 3 16.06 14.97 28.85
C THR A 3 17.28 14.34 28.17
N ASP A 4 18.33 13.99 28.89
CA ASP A 4 19.53 13.39 28.28
C ASP A 4 19.41 11.86 28.13
N LYS A 5 18.63 11.19 28.99
CA LYS A 5 18.32 9.74 28.85
C LYS A 5 17.37 9.52 27.67
N GLU A 6 16.36 10.33 27.47
CA GLU A 6 15.48 10.27 26.29
C GLU A 6 16.25 10.55 24.98
N LYS A 7 17.17 11.50 24.98
CA LYS A 7 18.05 11.77 23.83
C LYS A 7 18.98 10.62 23.49
N SER A 8 19.41 9.84 24.49
CA SER A 8 20.25 8.65 24.29
C SER A 8 19.46 7.45 23.73
N LEU A 9 18.21 7.29 24.13
CA LEU A 9 17.30 6.25 23.65
C LEU A 9 16.94 6.45 22.17
N LEU A 10 16.63 7.69 21.76
CA LEU A 10 16.31 8.03 20.37
C LEU A 10 17.49 7.80 19.41
N ARG A 11 18.74 7.92 19.88
CA ARG A 11 19.93 7.59 19.08
C ARG A 11 20.14 6.07 18.90
N ARG A 12 19.72 5.28 19.88
CA ARG A 12 19.88 3.83 19.86
C ARG A 12 18.83 3.10 19.02
N LEU A 13 17.71 3.78 18.68
CA LEU A 13 16.56 3.19 18.00
C LEU A 13 16.21 3.98 16.72
N PRO A 14 16.90 3.71 15.59
CA PRO A 14 16.66 4.42 14.32
C PRO A 14 15.23 4.25 13.78
N TRP A 15 14.54 3.18 14.17
CA TRP A 15 13.13 2.97 13.84
C TRP A 15 12.20 3.98 14.53
N LEU A 16 12.49 4.38 15.77
CA LEU A 16 11.70 5.36 16.51
C LEU A 16 11.80 6.75 15.88
N GLN A 17 12.98 7.11 15.35
CA GLN A 17 13.14 8.38 14.61
C GLN A 17 12.31 8.41 13.33
N THR A 18 12.26 7.29 12.60
CA THR A 18 11.44 7.18 11.40
C THR A 18 9.96 7.29 11.75
N LEU A 19 9.54 6.62 12.82
CA LEU A 19 8.16 6.67 13.32
C LEU A 19 7.76 8.07 13.74
N LEU A 20 8.60 8.80 14.48
CA LEU A 20 8.36 10.20 14.85
C LEU A 20 8.30 11.12 13.63
N ALA A 21 9.20 10.95 12.65
CA ALA A 21 9.17 11.72 11.42
C ALA A 21 7.88 11.48 10.63
N SER A 22 7.44 10.24 10.51
CA SER A 22 6.16 9.90 9.88
C SER A 22 4.98 10.54 10.61
N LEU A 23 4.99 10.51 11.95
CA LEU A 23 3.93 11.09 12.78
C LEU A 23 3.85 12.61 12.60
N VAL A 24 4.99 13.30 12.53
CA VAL A 24 5.04 14.75 12.23
C VAL A 24 4.47 15.04 10.84
N CYS A 25 4.83 14.25 9.82
CA CYS A 25 4.29 14.41 8.47
C CYS A 25 2.77 14.19 8.42
N ILE A 26 2.26 13.19 9.14
CA ILE A 26 0.82 12.93 9.28
C ILE A 26 0.12 14.15 9.91
N LEU A 27 0.64 14.66 11.02
CA LEU A 27 0.05 15.80 11.72
C LEU A 27 0.05 17.06 10.85
N LEU A 28 1.13 17.32 10.11
CA LEU A 28 1.19 18.41 9.14
C LEU A 28 0.18 18.22 8.01
N GLY A 29 0.06 17.00 7.48
CA GLY A 29 -0.93 16.69 6.46
C GLY A 29 -2.38 16.87 6.94
N LEU A 30 -2.69 16.43 8.16
CA LEU A 30 -3.99 16.64 8.80
C LEU A 30 -4.28 18.12 9.06
N LEU A 31 -3.27 18.91 9.48
CA LEU A 31 -3.40 20.33 9.68
C LEU A 31 -3.76 21.05 8.36
N VAL A 32 -3.03 20.75 7.28
CA VAL A 32 -3.32 21.32 5.95
C VAL A 32 -4.70 20.86 5.47
N GLY A 33 -5.05 19.58 5.70
CA GLY A 33 -6.40 19.07 5.40
C GLY A 33 -7.49 19.82 6.19
N TYR A 34 -7.26 20.12 7.44
CA TYR A 34 -8.18 20.92 8.26
C TYR A 34 -8.33 22.37 7.75
N ILE A 35 -7.21 22.99 7.34
CA ILE A 35 -7.23 24.32 6.70
C ILE A 35 -8.06 24.29 5.40
N ALA A 36 -7.91 23.23 4.59
CA ALA A 36 -8.71 23.06 3.39
C ALA A 36 -10.22 22.95 3.70
N LEU A 37 -10.61 22.22 4.74
CA LEU A 37 -12.01 22.16 5.22
C LEU A 37 -12.53 23.53 5.64
N LEU A 38 -11.71 24.33 6.37
CA LEU A 38 -12.07 25.69 6.78
C LEU A 38 -12.28 26.63 5.59
N ILE A 39 -11.46 26.49 4.54
CA ILE A 39 -11.59 27.33 3.32
C ILE A 39 -12.89 26.99 2.56
N ILE A 40 -13.26 25.71 2.52
CA ILE A 40 -14.44 25.25 1.75
C ILE A 40 -15.73 25.60 2.51
N ASN A 41 -15.83 25.23 3.78
CA ASN A 41 -16.98 25.56 4.63
C ASN A 41 -16.58 25.63 6.12
N PRO A 42 -16.37 26.84 6.66
CA PRO A 42 -15.94 27.03 8.06
C PRO A 42 -16.92 26.45 9.08
N ALA A 43 -18.23 26.52 8.82
CA ALA A 43 -19.26 26.12 9.77
C ALA A 43 -19.26 24.60 10.07
N GLY A 44 -18.91 23.77 9.08
CA GLY A 44 -18.89 22.30 9.21
C GLY A 44 -17.49 21.71 9.41
N ALA A 45 -16.42 22.53 9.37
CA ALA A 45 -15.04 22.01 9.31
C ALA A 45 -14.64 21.16 10.52
N ASN A 46 -15.05 21.55 11.73
CA ASN A 46 -14.75 20.80 12.95
C ASN A 46 -15.44 19.42 12.95
N GLU A 47 -16.71 19.38 12.58
CA GLU A 47 -17.48 18.14 12.52
C GLU A 47 -16.93 17.19 11.44
N ALA A 48 -16.63 17.75 10.26
CA ALA A 48 -16.02 17.01 9.16
C ALA A 48 -14.66 16.42 9.53
N PHE A 49 -13.78 17.22 10.14
CA PHE A 49 -12.47 16.75 10.58
C PHE A 49 -12.56 15.65 11.64
N LEU A 50 -13.43 15.83 12.63
CA LEU A 50 -13.66 14.81 13.66
C LEU A 50 -14.26 13.53 13.06
N SER A 51 -15.15 13.63 12.07
CA SER A 51 -15.74 12.47 11.40
C SER A 51 -14.68 11.67 10.63
N ILE A 52 -13.75 12.34 9.96
CA ILE A 52 -12.62 11.69 9.26
C ILE A 52 -11.72 10.94 10.26
N ILE A 53 -11.38 11.56 11.38
CA ILE A 53 -10.51 10.94 12.40
C ILE A 53 -11.22 9.82 13.13
N LYS A 54 -12.49 10.00 13.49
CA LYS A 54 -13.25 8.99 14.21
C LYS A 54 -13.58 7.75 13.37
N ASN A 55 -13.83 7.93 12.05
CA ASN A 55 -14.22 6.86 11.15
C ASN A 55 -15.29 5.95 11.79
N PHE A 56 -14.98 4.67 12.01
CA PHE A 56 -15.94 3.68 12.57
C PHE A 56 -16.42 4.04 13.99
N TRP A 57 -15.69 4.82 14.77
CA TRP A 57 -16.14 5.31 16.08
C TRP A 57 -17.25 6.37 16.00
N SER A 58 -17.54 6.90 14.80
CA SER A 58 -18.66 7.81 14.59
C SER A 58 -20.04 7.15 14.75
N TYR A 59 -20.10 5.82 14.76
CA TYR A 59 -21.34 5.08 14.95
C TYR A 59 -21.67 4.90 16.44
N SER A 60 -22.96 5.08 16.81
CA SER A 60 -23.43 4.98 18.20
C SER A 60 -23.51 3.52 18.72
N LYS A 61 -23.69 2.54 17.82
CA LYS A 61 -23.85 1.13 18.20
C LYS A 61 -22.55 0.35 18.06
N PRO A 62 -22.08 -0.41 19.08
CA PRO A 62 -20.83 -1.18 19.02
C PRO A 62 -20.79 -2.17 17.86
N GLU A 63 -21.91 -2.81 17.53
CA GLU A 63 -22.00 -3.73 16.37
C GLU A 63 -21.68 -3.03 15.04
N LYS A 64 -22.20 -1.79 14.87
CA LYS A 64 -21.90 -0.99 13.67
C LYS A 64 -20.45 -0.53 13.65
N GLN A 65 -19.87 -0.20 14.82
CA GLN A 65 -18.45 0.15 14.93
C GLN A 65 -17.58 -1.03 14.51
N LEU A 66 -17.85 -2.23 15.03
CA LEU A 66 -17.11 -3.44 14.72
C LEU A 66 -17.22 -3.81 13.24
N LYS A 67 -18.44 -3.72 12.68
CA LYS A 67 -18.67 -3.96 11.25
C LYS A 67 -17.86 -3.01 10.36
N ASN A 68 -17.85 -1.71 10.66
CA ASN A 68 -17.12 -0.72 9.85
C ASN A 68 -15.59 -0.79 10.06
N LEU A 69 -15.14 -1.21 11.24
CA LEU A 69 -13.74 -1.61 11.45
C LEU A 69 -13.38 -2.78 10.53
N GLY A 70 -14.25 -3.82 10.46
CA GLY A 70 -14.09 -4.93 9.53
C GLY A 70 -13.98 -4.49 8.07
N VAL A 71 -14.83 -3.56 7.62
CA VAL A 71 -14.74 -2.96 6.28
C VAL A 71 -13.39 -2.29 6.06
N THR A 72 -12.91 -1.49 7.02
CA THR A 72 -11.61 -0.82 6.93
C THR A 72 -10.47 -1.84 6.81
N LEU A 73 -10.52 -2.93 7.57
CA LEU A 73 -9.52 -4.00 7.52
C LEU A 73 -9.52 -4.76 6.19
N VAL A 74 -10.70 -5.03 5.61
CA VAL A 74 -10.84 -5.68 4.29
C VAL A 74 -10.11 -4.90 3.21
N ILE A 75 -10.28 -3.57 3.19
CA ILE A 75 -9.62 -2.71 2.19
C ILE A 75 -8.13 -2.47 2.53
N THR A 76 -7.76 -2.61 3.81
CA THR A 76 -6.36 -2.49 4.24
C THR A 76 -5.50 -3.63 3.70
N ALA A 77 -6.00 -4.86 3.65
CA ALA A 77 -5.21 -6.01 3.22
C ALA A 77 -4.63 -5.88 1.80
N PRO A 78 -5.38 -5.51 0.75
CA PRO A 78 -4.82 -5.25 -0.57
C PRO A 78 -3.81 -4.09 -0.58
N LEU A 79 -4.02 -3.03 0.21
CA LEU A 79 -3.10 -1.91 0.30
C LEU A 79 -1.77 -2.31 0.95
N VAL A 80 -1.81 -3.16 1.98
CA VAL A 80 -0.60 -3.76 2.59
C VAL A 80 0.21 -4.51 1.54
N MET A 81 -0.43 -5.31 0.70
CA MET A 81 0.25 -6.09 -0.34
C MET A 81 0.88 -5.18 -1.42
N CYS A 82 0.18 -4.14 -1.86
CA CYS A 82 0.73 -3.13 -2.77
C CYS A 82 1.90 -2.37 -2.12
N SER A 83 1.80 -2.04 -0.83
CA SER A 83 2.88 -1.40 -0.07
C SER A 83 4.12 -2.31 0.04
N LEU A 84 3.92 -3.61 0.32
CA LEU A 84 5.01 -4.59 0.31
C LEU A 84 5.67 -4.72 -1.06
N SER A 85 4.90 -4.68 -2.14
CA SER A 85 5.41 -4.69 -3.52
C SER A 85 6.40 -3.54 -3.76
N VAL A 86 5.99 -2.32 -3.44
CA VAL A 86 6.82 -1.12 -3.62
C VAL A 86 8.04 -1.14 -2.69
N LEU A 87 7.82 -1.42 -1.42
CA LEU A 87 8.87 -1.50 -0.39
C LEU A 87 9.93 -2.55 -0.77
N PHE A 88 9.51 -3.72 -1.24
CA PHE A 88 10.42 -4.80 -1.62
C PHE A 88 11.34 -4.37 -2.75
N ALA A 89 10.78 -3.80 -3.82
CA ALA A 89 11.57 -3.27 -4.94
C ALA A 89 12.52 -2.16 -4.49
N TYR A 90 12.05 -1.22 -3.65
CA TYR A 90 12.85 -0.10 -3.16
C TYR A 90 14.05 -0.56 -2.30
N LYS A 91 13.89 -1.60 -1.49
CA LYS A 91 14.99 -2.19 -0.70
C LYS A 91 16.09 -2.80 -1.55
N VAL A 92 15.79 -3.10 -2.80
CA VAL A 92 16.73 -3.65 -3.79
C VAL A 92 17.20 -2.59 -4.80
N GLY A 93 16.89 -1.31 -4.54
CA GLY A 93 17.35 -0.19 -5.37
C GLY A 93 16.57 0.00 -6.67
N LEU A 94 15.36 -0.59 -6.78
CA LEU A 94 14.43 -0.41 -7.90
C LEU A 94 13.17 0.32 -7.42
N PHE A 95 12.56 1.10 -8.31
CA PHE A 95 11.32 1.79 -8.00
C PHE A 95 10.13 1.17 -8.75
N ASN A 96 9.29 0.41 -8.03
CA ASN A 96 8.14 -0.25 -8.63
C ASN A 96 6.90 0.65 -8.69
N ILE A 97 6.86 1.58 -9.65
CA ILE A 97 5.63 2.34 -9.95
C ILE A 97 4.62 1.49 -10.76
N GLY A 98 5.05 0.31 -11.22
CA GLY A 98 4.22 -0.67 -11.92
C GLY A 98 3.28 -1.47 -11.02
N ALA A 99 3.33 -1.27 -9.69
CA ALA A 99 2.46 -1.96 -8.76
C ALA A 99 0.97 -1.81 -9.12
N ALA A 100 0.57 -0.67 -9.69
CA ALA A 100 -0.80 -0.43 -10.13
C ALA A 100 -1.19 -1.33 -11.32
N GLY A 101 -0.36 -1.45 -12.35
CA GLY A 101 -0.62 -2.36 -13.48
C GLY A 101 -0.49 -3.84 -13.12
N GLN A 102 0.43 -4.17 -12.21
CA GLN A 102 0.59 -5.52 -11.67
C GLN A 102 -0.65 -5.92 -10.84
N TYR A 103 -1.21 -5.00 -10.09
CA TYR A 103 -2.50 -5.16 -9.41
C TYR A 103 -3.63 -5.38 -10.41
N VAL A 104 -3.70 -4.57 -11.48
CA VAL A 104 -4.69 -4.73 -12.56
C VAL A 104 -4.55 -6.10 -13.25
N ALA A 105 -3.32 -6.53 -13.57
CA ALA A 105 -3.06 -7.84 -14.14
C ALA A 105 -3.55 -8.97 -13.23
N GLY A 106 -3.27 -8.84 -11.92
CA GLY A 106 -3.77 -9.79 -10.92
C GLY A 106 -5.29 -9.82 -10.83
N ALA A 107 -5.95 -8.64 -10.86
CA ALA A 107 -7.41 -8.54 -10.87
C ALA A 107 -8.02 -9.23 -12.10
N GLY A 108 -7.47 -8.94 -13.29
CA GLY A 108 -7.92 -9.58 -14.53
C GLY A 108 -7.80 -11.09 -14.49
N ALA A 109 -6.66 -11.60 -14.06
CA ALA A 109 -6.41 -13.04 -14.00
C ALA A 109 -7.31 -13.75 -12.98
N CYS A 110 -7.41 -13.25 -11.74
CA CYS A 110 -8.24 -13.90 -10.72
C CYS A 110 -9.73 -13.86 -11.07
N LEU A 111 -10.23 -12.71 -11.56
CA LEU A 111 -11.64 -12.59 -11.94
C LEU A 111 -11.99 -13.43 -13.17
N TYR A 112 -11.12 -13.48 -14.17
CA TYR A 112 -11.33 -14.36 -15.33
C TYR A 112 -11.36 -15.84 -14.94
N CYS A 113 -10.40 -16.28 -14.12
CA CYS A 113 -10.37 -17.65 -13.59
C CYS A 113 -11.61 -17.96 -12.74
N ALA A 114 -12.08 -17.00 -11.94
CA ALA A 114 -13.23 -17.19 -11.07
C ALA A 114 -14.56 -17.20 -11.84
N LEU A 115 -14.76 -16.27 -12.78
CA LEU A 115 -16.05 -16.03 -13.43
C LEU A 115 -16.23 -16.81 -14.75
N ALA A 116 -15.17 -16.90 -15.57
CA ALA A 116 -15.20 -17.63 -16.85
C ALA A 116 -14.93 -19.12 -16.66
N LEU A 117 -13.83 -19.46 -15.96
CA LEU A 117 -13.39 -20.84 -15.79
C LEU A 117 -13.99 -21.51 -14.54
N LYS A 118 -14.65 -20.76 -13.66
CA LYS A 118 -15.29 -21.24 -12.42
C LYS A 118 -14.35 -22.02 -11.51
N LEU A 119 -13.08 -21.61 -11.43
CA LEU A 119 -12.06 -22.27 -10.64
C LEU A 119 -12.17 -21.90 -9.14
N PRO A 120 -11.64 -22.75 -8.23
CA PRO A 120 -11.64 -22.48 -6.81
C PRO A 120 -10.68 -21.31 -6.44
N TRP A 121 -10.90 -20.69 -5.29
CA TRP A 121 -10.17 -19.50 -4.82
C TRP A 121 -8.64 -19.66 -4.82
N ILE A 122 -8.11 -20.85 -4.49
CA ILE A 122 -6.66 -21.11 -4.48
C ILE A 122 -6.07 -20.90 -5.86
N VAL A 123 -6.71 -21.45 -6.90
CA VAL A 123 -6.24 -21.33 -8.28
C VAL A 123 -6.35 -19.89 -8.75
N CYS A 124 -7.45 -19.21 -8.41
CA CYS A 124 -7.64 -17.79 -8.72
C CYS A 124 -6.58 -16.90 -8.05
N LEU A 125 -6.24 -17.17 -6.78
CA LEU A 125 -5.18 -16.49 -6.05
C LEU A 125 -3.81 -16.71 -6.72
N LEU A 126 -3.47 -17.94 -7.08
CA LEU A 126 -2.22 -18.25 -7.77
C LEU A 126 -2.15 -17.58 -9.14
N ALA A 127 -3.25 -17.58 -9.89
CA ALA A 127 -3.32 -16.89 -11.18
C ALA A 127 -3.06 -15.39 -11.04
N ALA A 128 -3.61 -14.74 -10.00
CA ALA A 128 -3.33 -13.32 -9.72
C ALA A 128 -1.85 -13.05 -9.40
N ILE A 129 -1.25 -13.90 -8.56
CA ILE A 129 0.17 -13.79 -8.19
C ILE A 129 1.05 -13.96 -9.44
N LEU A 130 0.76 -14.97 -10.27
CA LEU A 130 1.54 -15.24 -11.48
C LEU A 130 1.40 -14.14 -12.54
N ALA A 131 0.19 -13.62 -12.75
CA ALA A 131 -0.04 -12.51 -13.69
C ALA A 131 0.68 -11.24 -13.27
N GLY A 132 0.59 -10.86 -11.99
CA GLY A 132 1.33 -9.74 -11.43
C GLY A 132 2.85 -9.93 -11.51
N ALA A 133 3.33 -11.14 -11.17
CA ALA A 133 4.74 -11.50 -11.25
C ALA A 133 5.27 -11.46 -12.69
N LEU A 134 4.51 -11.96 -13.66
CA LEU A 134 4.88 -11.94 -15.07
C LEU A 134 5.07 -10.50 -15.58
N LEU A 135 4.16 -9.61 -15.26
CA LEU A 135 4.27 -8.18 -15.61
C LEU A 135 5.50 -7.54 -14.93
N GLY A 136 5.76 -7.90 -13.67
CA GLY A 136 6.97 -7.49 -12.96
C GLY A 136 8.24 -8.02 -13.61
N VAL A 137 8.28 -9.28 -14.03
CA VAL A 137 9.41 -9.89 -14.76
C VAL A 137 9.67 -9.17 -16.08
N ILE A 138 8.61 -8.79 -16.82
CA ILE A 138 8.75 -8.04 -18.09
C ILE A 138 9.46 -6.70 -17.83
N SER A 139 8.98 -5.90 -16.88
CA SER A 139 9.60 -4.60 -16.54
C SER A 139 11.03 -4.77 -16.00
N GLY A 140 11.25 -5.78 -15.16
CA GLY A 140 12.58 -6.14 -14.64
C GLY A 140 13.56 -6.59 -15.72
N ALA A 141 13.11 -7.36 -16.70
CA ALA A 141 13.92 -7.79 -17.84
C ALA A 141 14.31 -6.61 -18.75
N MET A 142 13.37 -5.69 -19.03
CA MET A 142 13.66 -4.47 -19.78
C MET A 142 14.76 -3.64 -19.09
N LYS A 143 14.71 -3.52 -17.76
CA LYS A 143 15.76 -2.86 -16.97
C LYS A 143 17.07 -3.62 -17.02
N ALA A 144 17.04 -4.95 -16.79
CA ALA A 144 18.23 -5.77 -16.63
C ALA A 144 19.05 -5.93 -17.94
N TYR A 145 18.36 -6.09 -19.07
CA TYR A 145 19.00 -6.37 -20.36
C TYR A 145 19.17 -5.15 -21.25
N ARG A 146 18.21 -4.23 -21.22
CA ARG A 146 18.20 -3.06 -22.11
C ARG A 146 18.43 -1.74 -21.39
N ASN A 147 18.61 -1.78 -20.07
CA ASN A 147 18.76 -0.60 -19.21
C ASN A 147 17.65 0.46 -19.41
N VAL A 148 16.46 0.01 -19.80
CA VAL A 148 15.29 0.89 -19.91
C VAL A 148 14.93 1.44 -18.52
N ASN A 149 14.51 2.70 -18.46
CA ASN A 149 14.06 3.29 -17.21
C ASN A 149 12.80 2.53 -16.72
N GLU A 150 12.89 1.93 -15.53
CA GLU A 150 11.81 1.13 -14.93
C GLU A 150 10.54 1.94 -14.67
N VAL A 151 10.66 3.24 -14.40
CA VAL A 151 9.50 4.12 -14.17
C VAL A 151 8.68 4.28 -15.45
N ILE A 152 9.36 4.58 -16.58
CA ILE A 152 8.69 4.77 -17.86
C ILE A 152 8.04 3.48 -18.34
N SER A 153 8.78 2.35 -18.29
CA SER A 153 8.25 1.06 -18.71
C SER A 153 7.05 0.63 -17.87
N CYS A 154 7.10 0.85 -16.56
CA CYS A 154 5.99 0.54 -15.66
C CYS A 154 4.76 1.40 -15.92
N ILE A 155 4.92 2.71 -16.15
CA ILE A 155 3.78 3.59 -16.46
C ILE A 155 3.08 3.13 -17.75
N MET A 156 3.84 2.79 -18.80
CA MET A 156 3.26 2.29 -20.05
C MET A 156 2.53 0.95 -19.84
N LEU A 157 3.14 0.02 -19.10
CA LEU A 157 2.54 -1.27 -18.79
C LEU A 157 1.27 -1.14 -17.94
N ASN A 158 1.17 -0.16 -17.05
CA ASN A 158 -0.04 0.09 -16.27
C ASN A 158 -1.25 0.35 -17.18
N TRP A 159 -1.09 1.21 -18.20
CA TRP A 159 -2.15 1.54 -19.14
C TRP A 159 -2.48 0.38 -20.09
N ILE A 160 -1.46 -0.32 -20.60
CA ILE A 160 -1.65 -1.51 -21.44
C ILE A 160 -2.48 -2.55 -20.69
N MET A 161 -2.13 -2.81 -19.42
CA MET A 161 -2.85 -3.79 -18.60
C MET A 161 -4.27 -3.36 -18.29
N LEU A 162 -4.53 -2.07 -18.03
CA LEU A 162 -5.89 -1.58 -17.81
C LEU A 162 -6.81 -1.90 -19.00
N TYR A 163 -6.39 -1.53 -20.21
CA TYR A 163 -7.21 -1.76 -21.40
C TYR A 163 -7.32 -3.24 -21.77
N LEU A 164 -6.24 -4.01 -21.59
CA LEU A 164 -6.25 -5.46 -21.81
C LEU A 164 -7.25 -6.14 -20.86
N VAL A 165 -7.20 -5.82 -19.57
CA VAL A 165 -8.08 -6.43 -18.56
C VAL A 165 -9.53 -6.01 -18.79
N ASN A 166 -9.80 -4.74 -19.14
CA ASN A 166 -11.15 -4.30 -19.50
C ASN A 166 -11.70 -5.11 -20.68
N THR A 167 -10.90 -5.35 -21.73
CA THR A 167 -11.30 -6.14 -22.89
C THR A 167 -11.56 -7.60 -22.52
N VAL A 168 -10.68 -8.21 -21.73
CA VAL A 168 -10.83 -9.60 -21.29
C VAL A 168 -12.04 -9.76 -20.38
N LEU A 169 -12.22 -8.90 -19.38
CA LEU A 169 -13.33 -8.99 -18.43
C LEU A 169 -14.67 -8.54 -19.02
N ALA A 170 -14.70 -7.87 -20.18
CA ALA A 170 -15.95 -7.60 -20.90
C ALA A 170 -16.71 -8.90 -21.27
N THR A 171 -15.99 -10.03 -21.41
CA THR A 171 -16.58 -11.36 -21.67
C THR A 171 -17.36 -11.93 -20.48
N VAL A 172 -17.07 -11.45 -19.27
CA VAL A 172 -17.72 -11.88 -18.01
C VAL A 172 -18.44 -10.72 -17.32
N LYS A 173 -18.79 -9.69 -18.08
CA LYS A 173 -19.56 -8.52 -17.63
C LYS A 173 -21.00 -8.93 -17.33
N ASN A 174 -21.60 -8.28 -16.32
CA ASN A 174 -23.05 -8.36 -16.09
C ASN A 174 -23.79 -7.63 -17.20
N PRO A 175 -24.76 -8.25 -17.90
CA PRO A 175 -25.50 -7.62 -19.00
C PRO A 175 -26.24 -6.34 -18.59
N THR A 176 -26.68 -6.27 -17.35
CA THR A 176 -27.47 -5.14 -16.83
C THR A 176 -26.63 -3.99 -16.26
N GLY A 177 -25.30 -4.14 -16.20
CA GLY A 177 -24.40 -3.18 -15.55
C GLY A 177 -23.11 -2.92 -16.32
N LYS A 178 -22.23 -2.11 -15.71
CA LYS A 178 -20.87 -1.85 -16.20
C LYS A 178 -19.83 -2.73 -15.55
N ASP A 179 -20.21 -3.47 -14.48
CA ASP A 179 -19.34 -4.26 -13.65
C ASP A 179 -19.38 -5.73 -14.02
N THR A 180 -18.37 -6.48 -13.60
CA THR A 180 -18.36 -7.95 -13.66
C THR A 180 -19.45 -8.52 -12.74
N TYR A 181 -19.81 -9.81 -12.95
CA TYR A 181 -20.68 -10.50 -11.99
C TYR A 181 -20.04 -10.53 -10.58
N THR A 182 -20.88 -10.54 -9.54
CA THR A 182 -20.43 -10.85 -8.18
C THR A 182 -20.02 -12.33 -8.09
N LEU A 183 -18.99 -12.63 -7.31
CA LEU A 183 -18.55 -14.02 -7.12
C LEU A 183 -19.63 -14.83 -6.41
N ALA A 184 -20.32 -14.23 -5.45
CA ALA A 184 -21.41 -14.89 -4.72
C ALA A 184 -22.51 -15.40 -5.66
N SER A 185 -22.80 -14.68 -6.76
CA SER A 185 -23.83 -15.10 -7.73
C SER A 185 -23.36 -16.12 -8.75
N ARG A 186 -22.09 -16.06 -9.17
CA ARG A 186 -21.59 -16.85 -10.31
C ARG A 186 -20.73 -18.04 -9.89
N ASN A 187 -19.86 -17.87 -8.89
CA ASN A 187 -18.94 -18.89 -8.38
C ASN A 187 -18.58 -18.64 -6.92
N PRO A 188 -19.43 -19.03 -5.95
CA PRO A 188 -19.13 -18.87 -4.51
C PRO A 188 -17.83 -19.58 -4.07
N GLY A 189 -17.41 -20.64 -4.77
CA GLY A 189 -16.17 -21.38 -4.48
C GLY A 189 -14.88 -20.61 -4.78
N ALA A 190 -14.99 -19.48 -5.49
CA ALA A 190 -13.86 -18.59 -5.73
C ALA A 190 -13.69 -17.53 -4.62
N ILE A 191 -14.64 -17.40 -3.70
CA ILE A 191 -14.54 -16.48 -2.58
C ILE A 191 -13.52 -17.02 -1.57
N LEU A 192 -12.65 -16.14 -1.08
CA LEU A 192 -11.69 -16.49 -0.03
C LEU A 192 -12.43 -16.93 1.26
N PRO A 193 -11.96 -18.00 1.94
CA PRO A 193 -12.60 -18.48 3.16
C PRO A 193 -12.62 -17.41 4.25
N THR A 194 -13.70 -17.38 5.02
CA THR A 194 -13.89 -16.39 6.10
C THR A 194 -13.33 -16.86 7.45
N VAL A 195 -13.25 -18.18 7.66
CA VAL A 195 -12.70 -18.84 8.88
C VAL A 195 -13.27 -18.22 10.18
N GLY A 196 -14.57 -17.87 10.19
CA GLY A 196 -15.25 -17.28 11.35
C GLY A 196 -14.98 -15.79 11.59
N LEU A 197 -14.14 -15.14 10.77
CA LEU A 197 -13.87 -13.71 10.91
C LEU A 197 -15.08 -12.85 10.53
N ASN A 198 -15.92 -13.32 9.59
CA ASN A 198 -17.17 -12.69 9.22
C ASN A 198 -18.12 -12.53 10.41
N ASP A 199 -18.21 -13.56 11.26
CA ASP A 199 -19.10 -13.57 12.42
C ASP A 199 -18.54 -12.67 13.53
N LEU A 200 -17.21 -12.70 13.74
CA LEU A 200 -16.53 -11.85 14.72
C LEU A 200 -16.74 -10.36 14.46
N PHE A 201 -16.63 -9.92 13.18
CA PHE A 201 -16.76 -8.51 12.81
C PHE A 201 -18.16 -8.14 12.29
N GLY A 202 -19.07 -9.08 12.14
CA GLY A 202 -20.38 -8.86 11.52
C GLY A 202 -20.29 -8.38 10.06
N GLN A 203 -19.18 -8.73 9.36
CA GLN A 203 -18.89 -8.28 8.00
C GLN A 203 -18.63 -9.47 7.06
N LYS A 204 -19.57 -9.70 6.13
CA LYS A 204 -19.56 -10.88 5.23
C LYS A 204 -18.31 -10.99 4.34
N ASN A 205 -17.68 -9.88 3.99
CA ASN A 205 -16.49 -9.84 3.14
C ASN A 205 -15.16 -9.97 3.93
N MET A 206 -15.25 -10.18 5.25
CA MET A 206 -14.08 -10.39 6.09
C MET A 206 -13.56 -11.82 5.89
N THR A 207 -12.41 -11.93 5.22
CA THR A 207 -11.82 -13.21 4.80
C THR A 207 -10.42 -13.40 5.37
N ILE A 208 -9.80 -14.55 5.09
CA ILE A 208 -8.40 -14.84 5.44
C ILE A 208 -7.40 -13.86 4.80
N ALA A 209 -7.82 -13.00 3.88
CA ALA A 209 -6.95 -12.00 3.25
C ALA A 209 -6.26 -11.10 4.29
N VAL A 210 -6.99 -10.70 5.35
CA VAL A 210 -6.46 -9.80 6.39
C VAL A 210 -5.32 -10.45 7.19
N PRO A 211 -5.51 -11.60 7.86
CA PRO A 211 -4.41 -12.25 8.56
C PRO A 211 -3.29 -12.69 7.61
N LEU A 212 -3.62 -13.09 6.38
CA LEU A 212 -2.62 -13.48 5.39
C LEU A 212 -1.74 -12.29 4.95
N ALA A 213 -2.30 -11.08 4.83
CA ALA A 213 -1.51 -9.87 4.57
C ALA A 213 -0.50 -9.59 5.70
N VAL A 214 -0.90 -9.77 6.96
CA VAL A 214 0.01 -9.64 8.11
C VAL A 214 1.11 -10.70 8.07
N VAL A 215 0.75 -11.95 7.80
CA VAL A 215 1.73 -13.05 7.64
C VAL A 215 2.72 -12.73 6.52
N MET A 216 2.25 -12.21 5.38
CA MET A 216 3.12 -11.83 4.27
C MET A 216 4.10 -10.70 4.64
N CYS A 217 3.72 -9.76 5.51
CA CYS A 217 4.67 -8.77 6.03
C CYS A 217 5.82 -9.42 6.79
N VAL A 218 5.49 -10.41 7.64
CA VAL A 218 6.52 -11.17 8.40
C VAL A 218 7.39 -11.99 7.44
N VAL A 219 6.78 -12.68 6.47
CA VAL A 219 7.50 -13.46 5.45
C VAL A 219 8.48 -12.58 4.68
N ILE A 220 8.05 -11.42 4.18
CA ILE A 220 8.91 -10.50 3.45
C ILE A 220 10.00 -9.91 4.36
N TRP A 221 9.69 -9.61 5.62
CA TRP A 221 10.69 -9.17 6.59
C TRP A 221 11.76 -10.23 6.83
N VAL A 222 11.38 -11.50 7.05
CA VAL A 222 12.30 -12.63 7.22
C VAL A 222 13.11 -12.86 5.95
N PHE A 223 12.44 -12.87 4.79
CA PHE A 223 13.10 -13.07 3.49
C PHE A 223 14.20 -12.03 3.26
N LEU A 224 13.89 -10.74 3.40
CA LEU A 224 14.88 -9.67 3.19
C LEU A 224 15.99 -9.66 4.26
N SER A 225 15.69 -10.03 5.51
CA SER A 225 16.62 -9.84 6.63
C SER A 225 17.45 -11.07 6.95
N LYS A 226 16.92 -12.27 6.70
CA LYS A 226 17.45 -13.54 7.21
C LYS A 226 17.86 -14.54 6.12
N THR A 227 17.54 -14.28 4.84
CA THR A 227 17.90 -15.23 3.76
C THR A 227 19.11 -14.76 2.96
N ARG A 228 19.84 -15.72 2.36
CA ARG A 228 20.96 -15.46 1.45
C ARG A 228 20.49 -14.66 0.23
N LEU A 229 19.39 -15.04 -0.39
CA LEU A 229 18.81 -14.31 -1.53
C LEU A 229 18.45 -12.87 -1.16
N GLY A 230 17.79 -12.66 -0.02
CA GLY A 230 17.47 -11.32 0.46
C GLY A 230 18.71 -10.45 0.69
N TYR A 231 19.83 -11.05 1.13
CA TYR A 231 21.11 -10.35 1.22
C TYR A 231 21.66 -9.97 -0.17
N GLU A 232 21.70 -10.92 -1.11
CA GLU A 232 22.19 -10.70 -2.48
C GLU A 232 21.38 -9.60 -3.19
N LEU A 233 20.04 -9.61 -3.03
CA LEU A 233 19.16 -8.59 -3.58
C LEU A 233 19.50 -7.19 -3.03
N ARG A 234 19.62 -7.04 -1.72
CA ARG A 234 19.96 -5.76 -1.08
C ARG A 234 21.37 -5.28 -1.44
N ALA A 235 22.34 -6.19 -1.51
CA ALA A 235 23.70 -5.88 -1.94
C ALA A 235 23.73 -5.35 -3.38
N THR A 236 22.95 -5.98 -4.30
CA THR A 236 22.80 -5.52 -5.68
C THR A 236 22.19 -4.11 -5.72
N GLY A 237 21.22 -3.80 -4.86
CA GLY A 237 20.59 -2.48 -4.77
C GLY A 237 21.50 -1.39 -4.22
N LEU A 238 22.40 -1.73 -3.29
CA LEU A 238 23.36 -0.78 -2.71
C LEU A 238 24.46 -0.40 -3.71
N ASN A 239 25.05 -1.38 -4.37
CA ASN A 239 26.06 -1.16 -5.39
C ASN A 239 26.10 -2.34 -6.36
N ARG A 240 25.50 -2.15 -7.53
CA ARG A 240 25.40 -3.15 -8.59
C ARG A 240 26.77 -3.66 -9.06
N ASN A 241 27.73 -2.77 -9.23
CA ASN A 241 29.07 -3.15 -9.71
C ASN A 241 29.81 -3.97 -8.65
N ALA A 242 29.79 -3.54 -7.40
CA ALA A 242 30.40 -4.30 -6.31
C ALA A 242 29.78 -5.69 -6.15
N ALA A 243 28.44 -5.79 -6.19
CA ALA A 243 27.74 -7.07 -6.15
C ALA A 243 28.20 -8.01 -7.29
N ARG A 244 28.33 -7.48 -8.50
CA ARG A 244 28.81 -8.24 -9.67
C ARG A 244 30.25 -8.71 -9.49
N TYR A 245 31.16 -7.87 -8.98
CA TYR A 245 32.53 -8.27 -8.67
C TYR A 245 32.59 -9.38 -7.61
N CYS A 246 31.64 -9.40 -6.66
CA CYS A 246 31.48 -10.47 -5.67
C CYS A 246 30.79 -11.73 -6.24
N GLY A 247 30.59 -11.83 -7.55
CA GLY A 247 29.99 -13.01 -8.20
C GLY A 247 28.45 -13.09 -8.12
N MET A 248 27.76 -12.05 -7.66
CA MET A 248 26.29 -12.04 -7.61
C MET A 248 25.70 -11.79 -8.99
N ARG A 249 24.57 -12.46 -9.30
CA ARG A 249 23.88 -12.35 -10.60
C ARG A 249 22.99 -11.10 -10.64
N ASP A 250 23.56 -9.92 -10.84
CA ASP A 250 22.88 -8.63 -10.80
C ASP A 250 21.62 -8.56 -11.69
N ARG A 251 21.68 -9.08 -12.93
CA ARG A 251 20.53 -9.11 -13.86
C ARG A 251 19.39 -9.98 -13.34
N PHE A 252 19.70 -11.18 -12.87
CA PHE A 252 18.73 -12.10 -12.30
C PHE A 252 18.08 -11.48 -11.05
N ASN A 253 18.90 -10.87 -10.19
CA ASN A 253 18.41 -10.21 -8.98
C ASN A 253 17.40 -9.09 -9.28
N MET A 254 17.64 -8.28 -10.32
CA MET A 254 16.68 -7.24 -10.74
C MET A 254 15.36 -7.82 -11.26
N ILE A 255 15.44 -8.85 -12.11
CA ILE A 255 14.25 -9.52 -12.67
C ILE A 255 13.45 -10.18 -11.55
N LEU A 256 14.12 -10.92 -10.68
CA LEU A 256 13.50 -11.60 -9.54
C LEU A 256 12.83 -10.60 -8.60
N THR A 257 13.48 -9.46 -8.33
CA THR A 257 12.93 -8.39 -7.49
C THR A 257 11.61 -7.88 -8.05
N MET A 258 11.59 -7.51 -9.33
CA MET A 258 10.38 -7.00 -9.97
C MET A 258 9.30 -8.07 -10.09
N GLY A 259 9.69 -9.35 -10.30
CA GLY A 259 8.77 -10.48 -10.32
C GLY A 259 8.10 -10.70 -8.96
N ILE A 260 8.87 -10.74 -7.87
CA ILE A 260 8.32 -10.87 -6.50
C ILE A 260 7.42 -9.66 -6.18
N ALA A 261 7.89 -8.46 -6.47
CA ALA A 261 7.12 -7.23 -6.25
C ALA A 261 5.79 -7.28 -7.02
N GLY A 262 5.82 -7.71 -8.29
CA GLY A 262 4.61 -7.88 -9.09
C GLY A 262 3.67 -8.94 -8.54
N GLY A 263 4.18 -10.06 -8.07
CA GLY A 263 3.39 -11.12 -7.43
C GLY A 263 2.68 -10.62 -6.16
N LEU A 264 3.36 -9.81 -5.35
CA LEU A 264 2.76 -9.19 -4.15
C LEU A 264 1.61 -8.24 -4.53
N ALA A 265 1.78 -7.40 -5.56
CA ALA A 265 0.72 -6.52 -6.04
C ALA A 265 -0.47 -7.32 -6.62
N GLY A 266 -0.20 -8.37 -7.39
CA GLY A 266 -1.23 -9.29 -7.91
C GLY A 266 -2.00 -10.00 -6.80
N MET A 267 -1.32 -10.44 -5.73
CA MET A 267 -1.94 -11.00 -4.53
C MET A 267 -2.85 -9.97 -3.83
N GLY A 268 -2.45 -8.69 -3.81
CA GLY A 268 -3.29 -7.60 -3.31
C GLY A 268 -4.60 -7.48 -4.08
N ALA A 269 -4.57 -7.60 -5.41
CA ALA A 269 -5.78 -7.63 -6.22
C ALA A 269 -6.69 -8.83 -5.88
N ALA A 270 -6.11 -10.01 -5.72
CA ALA A 270 -6.87 -11.18 -5.30
C ALA A 270 -7.55 -10.96 -3.93
N PHE A 271 -6.90 -10.33 -2.98
CA PHE A 271 -7.50 -10.01 -1.68
C PHE A 271 -8.71 -9.08 -1.79
N MET A 272 -8.70 -8.14 -2.72
CA MET A 272 -9.83 -7.23 -2.94
C MET A 272 -10.98 -7.92 -3.66
N PHE A 273 -10.71 -8.54 -4.79
CA PHE A 273 -11.76 -9.06 -5.67
C PHE A 273 -12.28 -10.42 -5.24
N LEU A 274 -11.43 -11.34 -4.73
CA LEU A 274 -11.88 -12.64 -4.24
C LEU A 274 -12.52 -12.58 -2.83
N SER A 275 -12.54 -11.42 -2.17
CA SER A 275 -13.40 -11.18 -1.00
C SER A 275 -14.84 -10.83 -1.39
N ASP A 276 -15.14 -10.68 -2.67
CA ASP A 276 -16.42 -10.21 -3.22
C ASP A 276 -16.82 -8.81 -2.67
N PHE A 277 -15.81 -8.03 -2.25
CA PHE A 277 -16.04 -6.69 -1.71
C PHE A 277 -16.28 -5.67 -2.82
N GLU A 278 -15.56 -5.79 -3.93
CA GLU A 278 -15.65 -4.91 -5.09
C GLU A 278 -15.70 -5.73 -6.38
N GLN A 279 -16.45 -5.24 -7.37
CA GLN A 279 -16.50 -5.77 -8.72
C GLN A 279 -15.65 -4.90 -9.65
N TRP A 280 -15.18 -5.47 -10.75
CA TRP A 280 -14.41 -4.71 -11.73
C TRP A 280 -15.32 -4.00 -12.72
N ALA A 281 -15.20 -2.68 -12.79
CA ALA A 281 -15.91 -1.88 -13.81
C ALA A 281 -15.15 -1.97 -15.14
N VAL A 282 -15.69 -2.71 -16.13
CA VAL A 282 -15.05 -2.91 -17.44
C VAL A 282 -14.94 -1.64 -18.31
N THR A 283 -15.61 -0.57 -17.90
CA THR A 283 -15.53 0.75 -18.53
C THR A 283 -14.58 1.70 -17.79
N GLN A 284 -13.75 1.17 -16.88
CA GLN A 284 -12.83 1.97 -16.10
C GLN A 284 -11.80 2.65 -17.00
N ALA A 285 -11.75 3.99 -16.93
CA ALA A 285 -10.88 4.83 -17.78
C ALA A 285 -9.56 5.22 -17.07
N SER A 286 -9.40 4.87 -15.80
CA SER A 286 -8.21 5.19 -15.01
C SER A 286 -7.67 3.96 -14.28
N VAL A 287 -6.36 3.91 -14.14
CA VAL A 287 -5.69 2.84 -13.38
C VAL A 287 -6.09 2.96 -11.89
N PRO A 288 -6.49 1.86 -11.22
CA PRO A 288 -6.89 1.90 -9.82
C PRO A 288 -5.85 2.53 -8.91
N ALA A 289 -6.30 3.42 -8.02
CA ALA A 289 -5.41 4.14 -7.10
C ALA A 289 -4.72 3.24 -6.07
N MET A 290 -5.22 2.00 -5.85
CA MET A 290 -4.72 1.08 -4.85
C MET A 290 -3.19 0.84 -4.97
N GLY A 291 -2.68 0.63 -6.20
CA GLY A 291 -1.26 0.43 -6.43
C GLY A 291 -0.42 1.68 -6.15
N PHE A 292 -0.93 2.86 -6.49
CA PHE A 292 -0.26 4.14 -6.22
C PHE A 292 -0.29 4.49 -4.72
N ASN A 293 -1.41 4.25 -4.05
CA ASN A 293 -1.52 4.41 -2.59
C ASN A 293 -0.57 3.46 -1.85
N GLY A 294 -0.23 2.31 -2.45
CA GLY A 294 0.83 1.41 -1.97
C GLY A 294 2.19 2.09 -1.86
N ILE A 295 2.53 3.00 -2.79
CA ILE A 295 3.77 3.79 -2.73
C ILE A 295 3.77 4.66 -1.47
N ALA A 296 2.68 5.39 -1.25
CA ALA A 296 2.52 6.25 -0.08
C ALA A 296 2.60 5.46 1.23
N ALA A 297 1.90 4.32 1.29
CA ALA A 297 1.91 3.45 2.46
C ALA A 297 3.31 2.88 2.75
N ALA A 298 4.10 2.54 1.71
CA ALA A 298 5.46 2.06 1.87
C ALA A 298 6.39 3.13 2.49
N PHE A 299 6.32 4.37 2.00
CA PHE A 299 7.14 5.46 2.52
C PHE A 299 6.68 5.92 3.90
N LEU A 300 5.37 6.04 4.14
CA LEU A 300 4.81 6.37 5.44
C LEU A 300 5.18 5.32 6.50
N GLY A 301 5.17 4.04 6.13
CA GLY A 301 5.64 2.92 6.97
C GLY A 301 7.16 2.87 7.16
N GLY A 302 7.91 3.87 6.67
CA GLY A 302 9.37 3.96 6.81
C GLY A 302 10.12 2.87 6.05
N LEU A 303 9.53 2.36 4.97
CA LEU A 303 10.07 1.26 4.16
C LEU A 303 10.34 0.00 5.00
N ASN A 304 9.49 -0.24 5.99
CA ASN A 304 9.55 -1.41 6.86
C ASN A 304 8.28 -2.26 6.67
N PRO A 305 8.38 -3.58 6.47
CA PRO A 305 7.21 -4.44 6.28
C PRO A 305 6.18 -4.37 7.41
N ILE A 306 6.64 -4.28 8.66
CA ILE A 306 5.74 -4.12 9.81
C ILE A 306 5.13 -2.71 9.82
N GLY A 307 5.92 -1.68 9.50
CA GLY A 307 5.43 -0.30 9.36
C GLY A 307 4.38 -0.17 8.26
N ALA A 308 4.48 -0.96 7.19
CA ALA A 308 3.51 -1.00 6.11
C ALA A 308 2.10 -1.40 6.55
N ILE A 309 1.95 -2.25 7.59
CA ILE A 309 0.65 -2.64 8.15
C ILE A 309 -0.04 -1.39 8.74
N PHE A 310 0.68 -0.68 9.61
CA PHE A 310 0.14 0.50 10.30
C PHE A 310 -0.14 1.66 9.33
N SER A 311 0.75 1.91 8.39
CA SER A 311 0.58 2.98 7.40
C SER A 311 -0.57 2.68 6.43
N SER A 312 -0.72 1.45 5.97
CA SER A 312 -1.83 1.05 5.11
C SER A 312 -3.17 1.15 5.84
N TYR A 313 -3.21 0.70 7.09
CA TYR A 313 -4.41 0.87 7.95
C TYR A 313 -4.74 2.34 8.13
N PHE A 314 -3.76 3.18 8.45
CA PHE A 314 -3.96 4.62 8.64
C PHE A 314 -4.53 5.29 7.38
N ILE A 315 -3.95 5.00 6.19
CA ILE A 315 -4.43 5.55 4.92
C ILE A 315 -5.90 5.13 4.68
N GLN A 316 -6.23 3.86 4.88
CA GLN A 316 -7.59 3.37 4.69
C GLN A 316 -8.54 3.91 5.76
N HIS A 317 -8.07 4.11 6.98
CA HIS A 317 -8.85 4.71 8.06
C HIS A 317 -9.30 6.13 7.71
N ILE A 318 -8.39 6.97 7.22
CA ILE A 318 -8.69 8.36 6.80
C ILE A 318 -9.60 8.36 5.55
N SER A 319 -9.29 7.55 4.55
CA SER A 319 -10.09 7.46 3.32
C SER A 319 -11.54 7.05 3.62
N ARG A 320 -11.74 6.06 4.49
CA ARG A 320 -13.08 5.59 4.91
C ARG A 320 -13.79 6.60 5.81
N GLY A 321 -13.06 7.31 6.66
CA GLY A 321 -13.60 8.38 7.50
C GLY A 321 -14.27 9.50 6.68
N GLY A 322 -13.77 9.76 5.48
CA GLY A 322 -14.39 10.68 4.53
C GLY A 322 -15.79 10.28 4.05
N GLY A 323 -16.12 9.01 4.09
CA GLY A 323 -17.48 8.53 3.78
C GLY A 323 -18.54 8.94 4.80
N HIS A 324 -18.14 9.49 5.95
CA HIS A 324 -19.04 10.00 7.01
C HIS A 324 -19.28 11.52 6.92
N LEU A 325 -18.71 12.18 5.92
CA LEU A 325 -18.92 13.61 5.70
C LEU A 325 -20.38 13.92 5.35
N ASN A 326 -20.85 15.07 5.81
CA ASN A 326 -22.15 15.58 5.41
C ASN A 326 -22.08 16.01 3.93
N MET A 327 -22.71 15.23 3.05
CA MET A 327 -22.69 15.46 1.61
C MET A 327 -23.33 16.79 1.18
N ASN A 328 -24.14 17.43 2.02
CA ASN A 328 -24.70 18.75 1.75
C ASN A 328 -23.67 19.88 1.95
N MET A 329 -22.65 19.64 2.77
CA MET A 329 -21.61 20.64 3.09
C MET A 329 -20.30 20.35 2.36
N TYR A 330 -19.99 19.08 2.14
CA TYR A 330 -18.71 18.63 1.58
C TYR A 330 -18.91 17.55 0.52
N SER A 331 -18.20 17.67 -0.58
CA SER A 331 -18.11 16.61 -1.58
C SER A 331 -17.33 15.41 -1.01
N PRO A 332 -17.72 14.17 -1.34
CA PRO A 332 -16.99 12.95 -0.91
C PRO A 332 -15.49 12.97 -1.31
N GLN A 333 -15.14 13.68 -2.37
CA GLN A 333 -13.76 13.80 -2.88
C GLN A 333 -12.84 14.60 -1.94
N ILE A 334 -13.37 15.29 -0.94
CA ILE A 334 -12.57 16.05 0.03
C ILE A 334 -11.69 15.12 0.86
N SER A 335 -12.17 13.93 1.21
CA SER A 335 -11.34 12.94 1.91
C SER A 335 -10.16 12.49 1.07
N ASP A 336 -10.34 12.37 -0.24
CA ASP A 336 -9.26 12.02 -1.16
C ASP A 336 -8.26 13.18 -1.28
N LEU A 337 -8.73 14.42 -1.27
CA LEU A 337 -7.87 15.60 -1.21
C LEU A 337 -7.02 15.62 0.06
N ILE A 338 -7.64 15.41 1.23
CA ILE A 338 -6.93 15.35 2.52
C ILE A 338 -5.91 14.22 2.51
N LEU A 339 -6.30 13.04 2.00
CA LEU A 339 -5.42 11.90 1.86
C LEU A 339 -4.24 12.22 0.92
N ALA A 340 -4.48 12.87 -0.22
CA ALA A 340 -3.44 13.29 -1.15
C ALA A 340 -2.44 14.25 -0.51
N VAL A 341 -2.91 15.19 0.31
CA VAL A 341 -2.04 16.10 1.08
C VAL A 341 -1.20 15.34 2.11
N ILE A 342 -1.80 14.39 2.85
CA ILE A 342 -1.07 13.55 3.80
C ILE A 342 0.01 12.74 3.06
N ILE A 343 -0.33 12.12 1.94
CA ILE A 343 0.60 11.36 1.10
C ILE A 343 1.75 12.25 0.61
N TYR A 344 1.44 13.46 0.15
CA TYR A 344 2.45 14.42 -0.27
C TYR A 344 3.41 14.78 0.89
N MET A 345 2.89 15.06 2.07
CA MET A 345 3.69 15.32 3.26
C MET A 345 4.54 14.10 3.67
N CYS A 346 4.04 12.88 3.44
CA CYS A 346 4.80 11.66 3.70
C CYS A 346 6.02 11.49 2.80
N GLY A 347 6.03 12.08 1.60
CA GLY A 347 7.22 12.17 0.76
C GLY A 347 8.41 12.87 1.43
N PHE A 348 8.13 13.76 2.40
CA PHE A 348 9.13 14.48 3.16
C PHE A 348 9.62 13.78 4.44
N VAL A 349 9.16 12.55 4.73
CA VAL A 349 9.57 11.82 5.96
C VAL A 349 11.09 11.69 6.07
N LEU A 350 11.78 11.37 4.99
CA LEU A 350 13.24 11.26 4.99
C LEU A 350 13.92 12.63 5.20
N PHE A 351 13.39 13.69 4.62
CA PHE A 351 13.84 15.05 4.84
C PHE A 351 13.63 15.47 6.30
N MET A 352 12.43 15.27 6.86
CA MET A 352 12.11 15.56 8.26
C MET A 352 13.02 14.79 9.21
N LYS A 353 13.32 13.54 8.93
CA LYS A 353 14.28 12.75 9.70
C LYS A 353 15.69 13.38 9.68
N LYS A 354 16.16 13.84 8.52
CA LYS A 354 17.44 14.53 8.37
C LYS A 354 17.42 15.87 9.11
N PHE A 355 16.37 16.65 8.96
CA PHE A 355 16.19 17.95 9.62
C PHE A 355 16.20 17.84 11.15
N MET A 356 15.44 16.89 11.71
CA MET A 356 15.45 16.59 13.16
C MET A 356 16.84 16.18 13.67
N ASN A 357 17.63 15.49 12.85
CA ASN A 357 19.00 15.11 13.21
C ASN A 357 19.99 16.29 13.13
N THR A 358 19.82 17.20 12.16
CA THR A 358 20.70 18.36 11.95
C THR A 358 20.51 19.42 13.04
N GLN A 359 19.27 19.75 13.41
CA GLN A 359 18.99 20.71 14.49
C GLN A 359 19.56 20.24 15.84
N ARG A 360 19.66 18.93 16.06
CA ARG A 360 20.28 18.34 17.25
C ARG A 360 21.81 18.40 17.25
N GLY A 361 22.44 18.54 16.06
CA GLY A 361 23.90 18.68 15.90
C GLY A 361 24.42 20.10 16.21
N THR A 362 23.65 21.12 15.84
CA THR A 362 24.00 22.53 16.08
C THR A 362 23.93 22.92 17.56
N GLY A 363 22.99 22.41 18.34
CA GLY A 363 22.89 22.62 19.77
C GLY A 363 24.07 22.04 20.61
N ARG A 364 24.87 21.16 20.00
CA ARG A 364 26.04 20.53 20.67
C ARG A 364 27.35 21.34 20.45
N LYS A 365 27.45 22.05 19.32
CA LYS A 365 28.62 22.93 19.05
C LYS A 365 28.59 24.19 19.92
N SER A 366 27.42 24.76 20.20
CA SER A 366 27.26 25.92 21.05
C SER A 366 27.60 25.66 22.54
N ARG A 367 27.47 24.41 23.02
CA ARG A 367 27.78 24.07 24.42
C ARG A 367 29.25 23.72 24.69
N LYS A 368 30.06 23.45 23.68
CA LYS A 368 31.48 23.16 23.82
C LYS A 368 32.36 24.43 23.72
N GLY A 369 31.87 25.51 23.13
CA GLY A 369 32.59 26.79 23.02
C GLY A 369 32.53 27.69 24.26
N GLY A 370 31.85 27.28 25.34
CA GLY A 370 31.68 28.07 26.56
C GLY A 370 32.43 27.54 27.81
N ARG A 371 33.39 26.62 27.62
CA ARG A 371 34.15 26.04 28.76
C ARG A 371 35.66 26.25 28.69
N ASP A 372 36.13 26.99 27.71
CA ASP A 372 37.52 27.42 27.58
C ASP A 372 37.58 28.97 27.52
N GLN A 373 37.15 29.66 28.58
CA GLN A 373 37.51 31.02 28.95
C GLN A 373 37.57 31.12 30.45
#